data_488d72fbe2e5bcdb703403381641c72c
#
_entry.id   488d72fbe2e5bcdb703403381641c72c
#
_cell.length_a   1.000
_cell.length_b   1.000
_cell.length_c   1.000
_cell.angle_alpha   90.00
_cell.angle_beta   90.00
_cell.angle_gamma   90.00
#
_symmetry.space_group_name_H-M   'P 1'
#
loop_
_entity.id
_entity.type
_entity.pdbx_description
1 polymer ?
#
loop_
_entity_poly.entity_id
_entity_poly.type
_entity_poly.pdbx_seq_one_letter_code
_entity_poly.pdbx_strand_id
1 'polypeptide(L)'
;SEYEWAVKQGVHLTIDNLYALREWGDLFKGRDLLVRIDTGFGRGHHDHVRTAGVHSKFGVPLFEMDELEKLVKSVGARVVALHAHTGSGVFDVRNWKEVGQVLGDLAKRFPDVKAIDLGGGIGVPEKPGQVPVDLKALQAVVDEQRQKTPQLQLWLEPGRFLVAQGGVLVLSVTPKVVVVEFGSTSIGVRIVASGKRLPHAASAPLSVTRTIAAAT
;
A
#
# COMPACT_ATOMS: atom_id res chain seq x y z
N SER A 1 -10.50 -18.22 -13.18
CA SER A 1 -10.03 -16.87 -12.76
C SER A 1 -9.14 -16.99 -11.52
N GLU A 2 -8.37 -15.96 -11.21
CA GLU A 2 -7.58 -15.89 -9.97
C GLU A 2 -8.48 -15.94 -8.74
N TYR A 3 -9.67 -15.36 -8.80
CA TYR A 3 -10.67 -15.46 -7.74
C TYR A 3 -11.11 -16.90 -7.47
N GLU A 4 -11.38 -17.69 -8.51
CA GLU A 4 -11.75 -19.11 -8.34
C GLU A 4 -10.62 -19.91 -7.69
N TRP A 5 -9.38 -19.66 -8.12
CA TRP A 5 -8.21 -20.30 -7.54
C TRP A 5 -8.07 -19.95 -6.05
N ALA A 6 -8.11 -18.67 -5.71
CA ALA A 6 -7.97 -18.21 -4.32
C ALA A 6 -9.09 -18.74 -3.42
N VAL A 7 -10.33 -18.75 -3.93
CA VAL A 7 -11.49 -19.35 -3.24
C VAL A 7 -11.29 -20.83 -2.98
N LYS A 8 -10.79 -21.60 -3.98
CA LYS A 8 -10.49 -23.02 -3.81
C LYS A 8 -9.37 -23.29 -2.81
N GLN A 9 -8.40 -22.37 -2.70
CA GLN A 9 -7.30 -22.47 -1.73
C GLN A 9 -7.70 -21.99 -0.32
N GLY A 10 -8.89 -21.47 -0.13
CA GLY A 10 -9.33 -20.91 1.16
C GLY A 10 -8.60 -19.62 1.56
N VAL A 11 -8.04 -18.90 0.59
CA VAL A 11 -7.34 -17.62 0.81
C VAL A 11 -8.37 -16.52 1.08
N HIS A 12 -8.07 -15.66 2.03
CA HIS A 12 -8.86 -14.44 2.24
C HIS A 12 -8.70 -13.50 1.06
N LEU A 13 -9.82 -12.97 0.58
CA LEU A 13 -9.84 -12.10 -0.59
C LEU A 13 -10.19 -10.67 -0.21
N THR A 14 -9.42 -9.73 -0.76
CA THR A 14 -9.75 -8.31 -0.72
C THR A 14 -10.42 -7.92 -2.03
N ILE A 15 -11.68 -7.51 -1.97
CA ILE A 15 -12.41 -6.96 -3.11
C ILE A 15 -12.01 -5.51 -3.30
N ASP A 16 -11.52 -5.19 -4.49
CA ASP A 16 -10.99 -3.87 -4.85
C ASP A 16 -12.01 -2.99 -5.59
N ASN A 17 -13.09 -3.59 -6.08
CA ASN A 17 -14.19 -2.90 -6.80
C ASN A 17 -15.46 -3.75 -6.80
N LEU A 18 -16.60 -3.13 -7.14
CA LEU A 18 -17.90 -3.81 -7.13
C LEU A 18 -18.09 -4.79 -8.29
N TYR A 19 -17.29 -4.68 -9.36
CA TYR A 19 -17.38 -5.53 -10.53
C TYR A 19 -17.25 -7.02 -10.16
N ALA A 20 -16.33 -7.36 -9.27
CA ALA A 20 -16.15 -8.74 -8.82
C ALA A 20 -17.41 -9.33 -8.19
N LEU A 21 -18.12 -8.55 -7.36
CA LEU A 21 -19.36 -8.99 -6.72
C LEU A 21 -20.51 -9.12 -7.72
N ARG A 22 -20.55 -8.28 -8.75
CA ARG A 22 -21.57 -8.33 -9.81
C ARG A 22 -21.38 -9.54 -10.73
N GLU A 23 -20.14 -9.75 -11.20
CA GLU A 23 -19.85 -10.78 -12.21
C GLU A 23 -19.67 -12.18 -11.63
N TRP A 24 -19.12 -12.28 -10.42
CA TRP A 24 -18.77 -13.56 -9.79
C TRP A 24 -19.40 -13.74 -8.41
N GLY A 25 -20.58 -13.16 -8.19
CA GLY A 25 -21.28 -13.20 -6.90
C GLY A 25 -21.39 -14.61 -6.31
N ASP A 26 -21.67 -15.62 -7.14
CA ASP A 26 -21.80 -17.01 -6.70
C ASP A 26 -20.52 -17.57 -6.06
N LEU A 27 -19.33 -17.07 -6.46
CA LEU A 27 -18.07 -17.48 -5.84
C LEU A 27 -17.95 -17.02 -4.38
N PHE A 28 -18.63 -15.94 -4.04
CA PHE A 28 -18.51 -15.28 -2.73
C PHE A 28 -19.64 -15.64 -1.78
N LYS A 29 -20.63 -16.41 -2.23
CA LYS A 29 -21.78 -16.82 -1.40
C LYS A 29 -21.32 -17.53 -0.13
N GLY A 30 -21.78 -17.02 1.03
CA GLY A 30 -21.45 -17.55 2.35
C GLY A 30 -20.01 -17.27 2.82
N ARG A 31 -19.23 -16.47 2.08
CA ARG A 31 -17.81 -16.24 2.37
C ARG A 31 -17.58 -14.94 3.11
N ASP A 32 -16.45 -14.92 3.79
CA ASP A 32 -15.90 -13.74 4.44
C ASP A 32 -15.00 -13.00 3.43
N LEU A 33 -15.24 -11.70 3.28
CA LEU A 33 -14.54 -10.82 2.35
C LEU A 33 -13.88 -9.67 3.09
N LEU A 34 -12.72 -9.26 2.61
CA LEU A 34 -12.14 -7.97 2.90
C LEU A 34 -12.52 -7.01 1.77
N VAL A 35 -12.74 -5.75 2.07
CA VAL A 35 -13.06 -4.73 1.05
C VAL A 35 -12.08 -3.59 1.14
N ARG A 36 -11.43 -3.29 0.02
CA ARG A 36 -10.60 -2.09 -0.10
C ARG A 36 -11.46 -0.88 -0.39
N ILE A 37 -11.30 0.13 0.42
CA ILE A 37 -12.02 1.41 0.35
C ILE A 37 -11.11 2.46 -0.27
N ASP A 38 -11.62 3.18 -1.27
CA ASP A 38 -11.05 4.45 -1.67
C ASP A 38 -11.56 5.55 -0.74
N THR A 39 -10.69 6.05 0.10
CA THR A 39 -11.01 7.07 1.10
C THR A 39 -11.24 8.47 0.51
N GLY A 40 -11.07 8.62 -0.81
CA GLY A 40 -11.20 9.91 -1.50
C GLY A 40 -9.97 10.82 -1.35
N PHE A 41 -8.99 10.46 -0.53
CA PHE A 41 -7.72 11.17 -0.41
C PHE A 41 -6.54 10.20 -0.60
N GLY A 42 -5.54 10.64 -1.34
CA GLY A 42 -4.30 9.91 -1.55
C GLY A 42 -3.10 10.76 -1.16
N ARG A 43 -2.08 10.13 -0.60
CA ARG A 43 -0.81 10.76 -0.21
C ARG A 43 0.36 10.00 -0.81
N GLY A 44 1.42 10.70 -1.17
CA GLY A 44 2.64 10.10 -1.73
C GLY A 44 3.56 11.14 -2.31
N HIS A 45 4.82 10.77 -2.57
CA HIS A 45 5.87 11.68 -3.07
C HIS A 45 5.66 12.15 -4.52
N HIS A 46 4.85 11.42 -5.31
CA HIS A 46 4.58 11.74 -6.70
C HIS A 46 3.11 11.48 -7.02
N ASP A 47 2.53 12.28 -7.93
CA ASP A 47 1.14 12.12 -8.37
C ASP A 47 0.84 10.74 -8.96
N HIS A 48 1.85 10.08 -9.54
CA HIS A 48 1.72 8.73 -10.12
C HIS A 48 1.66 7.59 -9.08
N VAL A 49 1.97 7.85 -7.80
CA VAL A 49 1.91 6.84 -6.72
C VAL A 49 0.74 7.05 -5.76
N ARG A 50 -0.18 7.95 -6.10
CA ARG A 50 -1.45 8.08 -5.38
C ARG A 50 -2.32 6.88 -5.68
N THR A 51 -2.69 6.15 -4.65
CA THR A 51 -3.52 4.93 -4.74
C THR A 51 -4.93 5.12 -4.21
N ALA A 52 -5.31 6.37 -3.93
CA ALA A 52 -6.65 6.78 -3.51
C ALA A 52 -6.97 8.18 -4.04
N GLY A 53 -8.27 8.50 -4.21
CA GLY A 53 -8.77 9.78 -4.69
C GLY A 53 -9.51 9.68 -6.04
N VAL A 54 -10.15 10.77 -6.47
CA VAL A 54 -11.10 10.84 -7.61
C VAL A 54 -10.59 10.23 -8.93
N HIS A 55 -9.28 10.05 -9.08
CA HIS A 55 -8.64 9.42 -10.25
C HIS A 55 -7.99 8.07 -9.91
N SER A 56 -8.19 7.54 -8.70
CA SER A 56 -7.69 6.23 -8.34
C SER A 56 -8.53 5.15 -9.03
N LYS A 57 -7.84 4.10 -9.52
CA LYS A 57 -8.49 2.88 -10.00
C LYS A 57 -8.67 1.83 -8.89
N PHE A 58 -8.25 2.13 -7.67
CA PHE A 58 -8.19 1.18 -6.56
C PHE A 58 -9.21 1.50 -5.49
N GLY A 59 -9.86 0.46 -5.01
CA GLY A 59 -10.80 0.53 -3.91
C GLY A 59 -12.21 0.96 -4.32
N VAL A 60 -13.19 0.55 -3.53
CA VAL A 60 -14.59 0.95 -3.67
C VAL A 60 -14.71 2.38 -3.13
N PRO A 61 -15.14 3.36 -3.94
CA PRO A 61 -15.26 4.75 -3.51
C PRO A 61 -16.40 4.93 -2.51
N LEU A 62 -16.27 5.93 -1.63
CA LEU A 62 -17.23 6.17 -0.54
C LEU A 62 -18.66 6.38 -1.02
N PHE A 63 -18.86 6.93 -2.22
CA PHE A 63 -20.20 7.14 -2.78
C PHE A 63 -20.87 5.85 -3.29
N GLU A 64 -20.14 4.74 -3.39
CA GLU A 64 -20.66 3.41 -3.77
C GLU A 64 -20.97 2.51 -2.56
N MET A 65 -20.86 3.00 -1.32
CA MET A 65 -21.06 2.17 -0.13
C MET A 65 -22.47 1.58 -0.02
N ASP A 66 -23.50 2.32 -0.42
CA ASP A 66 -24.88 1.81 -0.42
C ASP A 66 -25.08 0.67 -1.42
N GLU A 67 -24.37 0.73 -2.56
CA GLU A 67 -24.40 -0.35 -3.53
C GLU A 67 -23.58 -1.55 -3.08
N LEU A 68 -22.43 -1.32 -2.45
CA LEU A 68 -21.64 -2.39 -1.82
C LEU A 68 -22.48 -3.19 -0.84
N GLU A 69 -23.20 -2.52 0.07
CA GLU A 69 -24.07 -3.20 1.04
C GLU A 69 -25.16 -4.05 0.36
N LYS A 70 -25.81 -3.50 -0.66
CA LYS A 70 -26.83 -4.22 -1.44
C LYS A 70 -26.25 -5.46 -2.12
N LEU A 71 -25.09 -5.32 -2.76
CA LEU A 71 -24.43 -6.41 -3.46
C LEU A 71 -23.96 -7.50 -2.49
N VAL A 72 -23.30 -7.14 -1.40
CA VAL A 72 -22.87 -8.09 -0.36
C VAL A 72 -24.04 -8.88 0.18
N LYS A 73 -25.16 -8.21 0.48
CA LYS A 73 -26.39 -8.85 0.94
C LYS A 73 -27.01 -9.75 -0.11
N SER A 74 -27.10 -9.32 -1.37
CA SER A 74 -27.69 -10.11 -2.46
C SER A 74 -26.89 -11.37 -2.77
N VAL A 75 -25.57 -11.28 -2.71
CA VAL A 75 -24.64 -12.40 -2.89
C VAL A 75 -24.66 -13.35 -1.69
N GLY A 76 -25.04 -12.87 -0.51
CA GLY A 76 -24.97 -13.61 0.74
C GLY A 76 -23.56 -13.77 1.28
N ALA A 77 -22.66 -12.80 1.01
CA ALA A 77 -21.33 -12.71 1.57
C ALA A 77 -21.31 -11.88 2.86
N ARG A 78 -20.19 -11.90 3.59
CA ARG A 78 -19.98 -11.06 4.79
C ARG A 78 -18.72 -10.23 4.61
N VAL A 79 -18.79 -8.95 4.92
CA VAL A 79 -17.61 -8.08 5.01
C VAL A 79 -17.04 -8.21 6.42
N VAL A 80 -15.85 -8.80 6.55
CA VAL A 80 -15.21 -9.05 7.85
C VAL A 80 -14.05 -8.11 8.14
N ALA A 81 -13.51 -7.45 7.12
CA ALA A 81 -12.51 -6.40 7.30
C ALA A 81 -12.64 -5.32 6.22
N LEU A 82 -12.28 -4.09 6.61
CA LEU A 82 -12.14 -2.96 5.69
C LEU A 82 -10.66 -2.59 5.59
N HIS A 83 -10.19 -2.32 4.38
CA HIS A 83 -8.81 -1.97 4.08
C HIS A 83 -8.76 -0.64 3.33
N ALA A 84 -7.73 0.15 3.58
CA ALA A 84 -7.37 1.26 2.71
C ALA A 84 -5.86 1.40 2.59
N HIS A 85 -5.41 1.75 1.38
CA HIS A 85 -4.01 2.05 1.11
C HIS A 85 -3.93 3.35 0.31
N THR A 86 -3.46 4.41 0.94
CA THR A 86 -3.55 5.79 0.42
C THR A 86 -2.33 6.23 -0.37
N GLY A 87 -1.27 5.43 -0.40
CA GLY A 87 -0.07 5.75 -1.15
C GLY A 87 1.20 5.14 -0.58
N SER A 88 2.33 5.50 -1.16
CA SER A 88 3.65 5.02 -0.79
C SER A 88 4.61 6.17 -0.51
N GLY A 89 5.53 5.98 0.45
CA GLY A 89 6.46 7.02 0.87
C GLY A 89 5.79 8.14 1.67
N VAL A 90 4.84 7.80 2.50
CA VAL A 90 4.10 8.72 3.36
C VAL A 90 4.89 8.95 4.66
N PHE A 91 5.23 10.21 4.95
CA PHE A 91 5.96 10.59 6.17
C PHE A 91 5.04 11.22 7.24
N ASP A 92 3.86 11.67 6.86
CA ASP A 92 2.92 12.32 7.76
C ASP A 92 2.00 11.28 8.42
N VAL A 93 2.14 11.11 9.72
CA VAL A 93 1.37 10.13 10.51
C VAL A 93 -0.14 10.43 10.55
N ARG A 94 -0.55 11.67 10.24
CA ARG A 94 -1.97 12.04 10.13
C ARG A 94 -2.69 11.20 9.09
N ASN A 95 -1.96 10.68 8.10
CA ASN A 95 -2.51 9.78 7.09
C ASN A 95 -3.23 8.58 7.72
N TRP A 96 -2.56 7.87 8.63
CA TRP A 96 -3.15 6.69 9.30
C TRP A 96 -4.25 7.06 10.29
N LYS A 97 -4.18 8.24 10.88
CA LYS A 97 -5.28 8.77 11.71
C LYS A 97 -6.55 8.98 10.88
N GLU A 98 -6.44 9.65 9.74
CA GLU A 98 -7.56 9.92 8.83
C GLU A 98 -8.14 8.61 8.26
N VAL A 99 -7.28 7.69 7.82
CA VAL A 99 -7.69 6.36 7.35
C VAL A 99 -8.44 5.60 8.44
N GLY A 100 -7.87 5.54 9.65
CA GLY A 100 -8.49 4.85 10.78
C GLY A 100 -9.86 5.42 11.13
N GLN A 101 -10.03 6.73 11.05
CA GLN A 101 -11.31 7.38 11.30
C GLN A 101 -12.35 6.99 10.23
N VAL A 102 -12.00 7.08 8.95
CA VAL A 102 -12.92 6.70 7.85
C VAL A 102 -13.32 5.23 7.95
N LEU A 103 -12.34 4.33 8.10
CA LEU A 103 -12.63 2.89 8.18
C LEU A 103 -13.39 2.53 9.47
N GLY A 104 -13.08 3.19 10.60
CA GLY A 104 -13.80 2.99 11.86
C GLY A 104 -15.26 3.43 11.79
N ASP A 105 -15.55 4.52 11.07
CA ASP A 105 -16.92 4.96 10.85
C ASP A 105 -17.66 4.05 9.87
N LEU A 106 -17.02 3.61 8.79
CA LEU A 106 -17.60 2.67 7.84
C LEU A 106 -17.86 1.28 8.45
N ALA A 107 -17.03 0.83 9.39
CA ALA A 107 -17.21 -0.45 10.07
C ALA A 107 -18.56 -0.56 10.77
N LYS A 108 -19.15 0.57 11.18
CA LYS A 108 -20.49 0.60 11.80
C LYS A 108 -21.62 0.19 10.84
N ARG A 109 -21.37 0.26 9.52
CA ARG A 109 -22.34 -0.14 8.49
C ARG A 109 -22.31 -1.65 8.21
N PHE A 110 -21.23 -2.35 8.60
CA PHE A 110 -21.03 -3.76 8.34
C PHE A 110 -20.91 -4.54 9.66
N PRO A 111 -21.97 -5.22 10.10
CA PRO A 111 -22.02 -5.81 11.44
C PRO A 111 -21.01 -6.94 11.67
N ASP A 112 -20.51 -7.56 10.59
CA ASP A 112 -19.54 -8.67 10.66
C ASP A 112 -18.09 -8.20 10.64
N VAL A 113 -17.81 -6.88 10.51
CA VAL A 113 -16.45 -6.34 10.49
C VAL A 113 -15.78 -6.51 11.85
N LYS A 114 -14.62 -7.19 11.83
CA LYS A 114 -13.78 -7.49 12.99
C LYS A 114 -12.42 -6.81 12.94
N ALA A 115 -12.03 -6.31 11.77
CA ALA A 115 -10.74 -5.67 11.57
C ALA A 115 -10.82 -4.47 10.63
N ILE A 116 -9.93 -3.51 10.84
CA ILE A 116 -9.61 -2.47 9.86
C ILE A 116 -8.11 -2.50 9.58
N ASP A 117 -7.77 -2.46 8.29
CA ASP A 117 -6.40 -2.44 7.81
C ASP A 117 -6.06 -1.03 7.30
N LEU A 118 -5.13 -0.40 7.96
CA LEU A 118 -4.73 0.98 7.67
C LEU A 118 -3.72 1.06 6.52
N GLY A 119 -3.43 -0.08 5.88
CA GLY A 119 -2.48 -0.21 4.78
C GLY A 119 -1.03 0.00 5.19
N GLY A 120 -0.22 0.21 4.20
CA GLY A 120 1.21 0.43 4.36
C GLY A 120 1.66 1.82 3.99
N GLY A 121 2.71 1.87 3.17
CA GLY A 121 3.22 3.11 2.60
C GLY A 121 4.07 3.95 3.51
N ILE A 122 4.47 3.46 4.69
CA ILE A 122 5.36 4.17 5.63
C ILE A 122 6.63 4.57 4.89
N GLY A 123 6.94 5.88 4.92
CA GLY A 123 8.06 6.48 4.23
C GLY A 123 9.40 6.02 4.79
N VAL A 124 10.31 5.66 3.88
CA VAL A 124 11.71 5.44 4.18
C VAL A 124 12.51 6.59 3.58
N PRO A 125 13.43 7.23 4.31
CA PRO A 125 14.25 8.29 3.74
C PRO A 125 15.01 7.80 2.50
N GLU A 126 14.82 8.53 1.39
CA GLU A 126 15.45 8.22 0.08
C GLU A 126 16.51 9.27 -0.31
N LYS A 127 16.60 10.34 0.47
CA LYS A 127 17.53 11.45 0.21
C LYS A 127 18.27 11.83 1.49
N PRO A 128 19.54 12.28 1.39
CA PRO A 128 20.27 12.81 2.52
C PRO A 128 19.48 13.95 3.20
N GLY A 129 19.41 13.93 4.53
CA GLY A 129 18.69 14.94 5.33
C GLY A 129 17.18 14.77 5.42
N GLN A 130 16.59 13.79 4.75
CA GLN A 130 15.17 13.48 4.91
C GLN A 130 14.92 12.86 6.28
N VAL A 131 13.99 13.44 7.03
CA VAL A 131 13.64 12.98 8.39
C VAL A 131 12.80 11.70 8.30
N PRO A 132 13.16 10.63 9.03
CA PRO A 132 12.34 9.42 9.12
C PRO A 132 10.96 9.69 9.70
N VAL A 133 10.02 8.78 9.44
CA VAL A 133 8.72 8.80 10.12
C VAL A 133 8.92 8.67 11.62
N ASP A 134 8.26 9.53 12.39
CA ASP A 134 8.22 9.39 13.85
C ASP A 134 7.34 8.21 14.26
N LEU A 135 7.99 7.10 14.59
CA LEU A 135 7.29 5.88 14.99
C LEU A 135 6.55 6.01 16.33
N LYS A 136 6.99 6.91 17.23
CA LYS A 136 6.26 7.17 18.48
C LYS A 136 4.96 7.91 18.19
N ALA A 137 4.99 8.88 17.27
CA ALA A 137 3.79 9.56 16.83
C ALA A 137 2.85 8.60 16.07
N LEU A 138 3.37 7.69 15.25
CA LEU A 138 2.57 6.65 14.60
C LEU A 138 1.94 5.70 15.63
N GLN A 139 2.70 5.27 16.64
CA GLN A 139 2.18 4.46 17.74
C GLN A 139 1.03 5.16 18.47
N ALA A 140 1.18 6.45 18.78
CA ALA A 140 0.12 7.22 19.42
C ALA A 140 -1.17 7.28 18.59
N VAL A 141 -1.04 7.39 17.25
CA VAL A 141 -2.19 7.33 16.32
C VAL A 141 -2.87 5.97 16.37
N VAL A 142 -2.10 4.88 16.37
CA VAL A 142 -2.63 3.51 16.46
C VAL A 142 -3.34 3.29 17.81
N ASP A 143 -2.75 3.76 18.89
CA ASP A 143 -3.33 3.63 20.24
C ASP A 143 -4.62 4.47 20.39
N GLU A 144 -4.65 5.68 19.84
CA GLU A 144 -5.88 6.50 19.77
C GLU A 144 -6.99 5.76 19.00
N GLN A 145 -6.63 5.14 17.86
CA GLN A 145 -7.61 4.38 17.06
C GLN A 145 -8.12 3.15 17.81
N ARG A 146 -7.25 2.42 18.50
CA ARG A 146 -7.66 1.28 19.34
C ARG A 146 -8.65 1.68 20.44
N GLN A 147 -8.46 2.84 21.05
CA GLN A 147 -9.40 3.36 22.06
C GLN A 147 -10.75 3.70 21.47
N LYS A 148 -10.80 4.21 20.21
CA LYS A 148 -12.05 4.55 19.52
C LYS A 148 -12.81 3.34 19.02
N THR A 149 -12.11 2.27 18.66
CA THR A 149 -12.68 1.06 18.10
C THR A 149 -12.15 -0.20 18.81
N PRO A 150 -12.39 -0.34 20.14
CA PRO A 150 -11.78 -1.40 20.95
C PRO A 150 -12.21 -2.81 20.52
N GLN A 151 -13.33 -2.92 19.82
CA GLN A 151 -13.85 -4.19 19.28
C GLN A 151 -13.19 -4.61 17.97
N LEU A 152 -12.42 -3.73 17.30
CA LEU A 152 -11.79 -4.02 16.02
C LEU A 152 -10.29 -4.31 16.18
N GLN A 153 -9.81 -5.28 15.45
CA GLN A 153 -8.38 -5.47 15.23
C GLN A 153 -7.85 -4.38 14.29
N LEU A 154 -6.65 -3.89 14.55
CA LEU A 154 -5.96 -2.97 13.66
C LEU A 154 -4.80 -3.68 12.98
N TRP A 155 -4.78 -3.60 11.65
CA TRP A 155 -3.72 -4.16 10.81
C TRP A 155 -2.95 -3.04 10.12
N LEU A 156 -1.68 -3.32 9.82
CA LEU A 156 -0.76 -2.45 9.07
C LEU A 156 0.05 -3.31 8.11
N GLU A 157 0.38 -2.76 6.93
CA GLU A 157 1.14 -3.43 5.87
C GLU A 157 2.50 -2.76 5.61
N PRO A 158 3.44 -2.73 6.56
CA PRO A 158 4.68 -1.95 6.47
C PRO A 158 5.75 -2.59 5.57
N GLY A 159 5.38 -3.18 4.42
CA GLY A 159 6.24 -4.00 3.57
C GLY A 159 7.59 -3.36 3.25
N ARG A 160 7.61 -2.28 2.45
CA ARG A 160 8.85 -1.58 2.08
C ARG A 160 9.62 -1.06 3.30
N PHE A 161 8.92 -0.56 4.31
CA PHE A 161 9.54 -0.04 5.52
C PHE A 161 10.41 -1.08 6.23
N LEU A 162 9.96 -2.33 6.28
CA LEU A 162 10.67 -3.43 6.95
C LEU A 162 11.90 -3.92 6.18
N VAL A 163 11.88 -3.85 4.84
CA VAL A 163 12.90 -4.50 4.00
C VAL A 163 13.78 -3.52 3.22
N ALA A 164 13.47 -2.23 3.20
CA ALA A 164 14.15 -1.25 2.35
C ALA A 164 15.66 -1.14 2.60
N GLN A 165 16.13 -1.49 3.78
CA GLN A 165 17.55 -1.45 4.15
C GLN A 165 18.23 -2.82 4.01
N GLY A 166 17.47 -3.88 3.67
CA GLY A 166 17.95 -5.27 3.71
C GLY A 166 18.43 -5.82 2.38
N GLY A 167 18.43 -5.03 1.30
CA GLY A 167 18.71 -5.56 -0.03
C GLY A 167 19.63 -4.69 -0.88
N VAL A 168 20.36 -5.36 -1.76
CA VAL A 168 21.17 -4.74 -2.84
C VAL A 168 20.72 -5.35 -4.16
N LEU A 169 20.36 -4.52 -5.14
CA LEU A 169 20.08 -4.97 -6.50
C LEU A 169 21.36 -4.80 -7.33
N VAL A 170 21.95 -5.91 -7.75
CA VAL A 170 23.09 -5.93 -8.65
C VAL A 170 22.60 -6.17 -10.07
N LEU A 171 22.83 -5.20 -10.95
CA LEU A 171 22.47 -5.27 -12.36
C LEU A 171 23.72 -5.27 -13.21
N SER A 172 23.81 -6.19 -14.16
CA SER A 172 24.85 -6.19 -15.18
C SER A 172 24.29 -5.55 -16.46
N VAL A 173 24.85 -4.42 -16.84
CA VAL A 173 24.58 -3.79 -18.16
C VAL A 173 25.85 -3.95 -18.97
N THR A 174 25.75 -4.63 -20.11
CA THR A 174 26.91 -4.86 -21.00
C THR A 174 27.35 -3.51 -21.62
N PRO A 175 28.60 -3.09 -21.49
CA PRO A 175 29.76 -3.71 -20.83
C PRO A 175 30.02 -3.21 -19.40
N LYS A 176 29.04 -2.72 -18.68
CA LYS A 176 29.18 -2.09 -17.35
C LYS A 176 28.32 -2.82 -16.32
N VAL A 177 28.83 -2.96 -15.11
CA VAL A 177 28.07 -3.42 -13.96
C VAL A 177 27.48 -2.20 -13.25
N VAL A 178 26.17 -2.18 -13.09
CA VAL A 178 25.46 -1.16 -12.30
C VAL A 178 25.08 -1.81 -10.98
N VAL A 179 25.66 -1.31 -9.89
CA VAL A 179 25.29 -1.70 -8.53
C VAL A 179 24.30 -0.66 -8.02
N VAL A 180 23.08 -1.10 -7.74
CA VAL A 180 22.07 -0.26 -7.09
C VAL A 180 22.04 -0.66 -5.63
N GLU A 181 22.60 0.20 -4.77
CA GLU A 181 22.60 0.00 -3.33
C GLU A 181 21.34 0.63 -2.73
N PHE A 182 20.52 -0.17 -2.10
CA PHE A 182 19.38 0.29 -1.29
C PHE A 182 19.87 0.45 0.16
N GLY A 183 20.40 1.61 0.48
CA GLY A 183 20.85 1.94 1.83
C GLY A 183 19.76 2.68 2.62
N SER A 184 19.95 2.76 3.93
CA SER A 184 19.05 3.44 4.87
C SER A 184 18.84 4.94 4.58
N THR A 185 19.70 5.54 3.79
CA THR A 185 19.74 7.00 3.58
C THR A 185 19.83 7.41 2.10
N SER A 186 20.06 6.48 1.17
CA SER A 186 20.15 6.83 -0.26
C SER A 186 20.05 5.61 -1.17
N ILE A 187 19.41 5.79 -2.32
CA ILE A 187 19.58 4.88 -3.45
C ILE A 187 20.80 5.39 -4.23
N GLY A 188 21.90 4.70 -4.10
CA GLY A 188 23.13 5.00 -4.84
C GLY A 188 23.25 4.08 -6.05
N VAL A 189 23.38 4.65 -7.25
CA VAL A 189 23.76 3.87 -8.43
C VAL A 189 25.27 4.01 -8.61
N ARG A 190 26.02 2.94 -8.36
CA ARG A 190 27.46 2.89 -8.61
C ARG A 190 27.71 2.16 -9.92
N ILE A 191 28.18 2.91 -10.93
CA ILE A 191 28.57 2.31 -12.21
C ILE A 191 30.04 1.91 -12.08
N VAL A 192 30.32 0.62 -12.13
CA VAL A 192 31.67 0.07 -12.18
C VAL A 192 31.93 -0.46 -13.58
N ALA A 193 32.83 0.20 -14.33
CA ALA A 193 33.28 -0.32 -15.62
C ALA A 193 34.24 -1.49 -15.38
N SER A 194 33.97 -2.64 -15.99
CA SER A 194 34.91 -3.77 -15.94
C SER A 194 36.23 -3.37 -16.62
N GLY A 195 37.29 -3.18 -15.84
CA GLY A 195 38.64 -3.09 -16.35
C GLY A 195 39.37 -1.75 -16.27
N LYS A 196 38.71 -0.62 -15.97
CA LYS A 196 39.44 0.64 -15.67
C LYS A 196 38.60 1.53 -14.74
N ARG A 197 39.23 2.02 -13.65
CA ARG A 197 38.63 3.12 -12.88
C ARG A 197 38.54 4.35 -13.79
N LEU A 198 37.34 4.85 -14.01
CA LEU A 198 37.16 6.17 -14.57
C LEU A 198 37.57 7.17 -13.50
N PRO A 199 38.55 8.09 -13.77
CA PRO A 199 38.82 9.18 -12.88
C PRO A 199 37.59 10.09 -12.87
N HIS A 200 37.08 10.39 -11.68
CA HIS A 200 35.92 11.25 -11.43
C HIS A 200 34.56 10.80 -11.98
N ALA A 201 34.05 9.69 -11.46
CA ALA A 201 32.59 9.54 -11.37
C ALA A 201 32.13 10.41 -10.20
N ALA A 202 31.74 11.65 -10.49
CA ALA A 202 31.00 12.45 -9.53
C ALA A 202 29.79 11.62 -9.08
N SER A 203 29.65 11.43 -7.77
CA SER A 203 28.49 10.83 -7.14
C SER A 203 27.29 11.78 -7.26
N ALA A 204 26.71 11.86 -8.45
CA ALA A 204 25.42 12.50 -8.60
C ALA A 204 24.38 11.46 -8.23
N PRO A 205 23.48 11.73 -7.28
CA PRO A 205 22.36 10.86 -7.00
C PRO A 205 21.42 10.88 -8.21
N LEU A 206 21.53 9.86 -9.07
CA LEU A 206 20.56 9.63 -10.14
C LEU A 206 19.32 9.02 -9.50
N SER A 207 18.16 9.65 -9.67
CA SER A 207 16.89 9.04 -9.27
C SER A 207 16.68 7.75 -10.09
N VAL A 208 16.33 6.66 -9.42
CA VAL A 208 16.08 5.34 -10.05
C VAL A 208 15.06 5.44 -11.21
N THR A 209 14.12 6.36 -11.12
CA THR A 209 13.11 6.62 -12.16
C THR A 209 13.72 7.05 -13.51
N ARG A 210 14.85 7.76 -13.52
CA ARG A 210 15.51 8.17 -14.76
C ARG A 210 16.35 7.05 -15.39
N THR A 211 16.84 6.11 -14.60
CA THR A 211 17.69 5.02 -15.08
C THR A 211 16.89 3.89 -15.73
N ILE A 212 15.66 3.65 -15.25
CA ILE A 212 14.75 2.64 -15.83
C ILE A 212 14.18 3.12 -17.17
N ALA A 213 13.95 4.42 -17.34
CA ALA A 213 13.45 4.98 -18.60
C ALA A 213 14.54 5.04 -19.73
N ALA A 214 15.81 4.88 -19.39
CA ALA A 214 16.90 4.84 -20.37
C ALA A 214 17.31 3.43 -20.79
N ALA A 215 16.64 2.40 -20.32
CA ALA A 215 16.92 0.98 -20.59
C ALA A 215 15.87 0.30 -21.46
N THR A 216 14.91 1.07 -22.00
CA THR A 216 14.04 0.67 -23.11
C THR A 216 14.42 1.45 -24.36
#